data_313d3890842e9db97677fa61c2732093
#
_entry.id   313d3890842e9db97677fa61c2732093
#
_cell.length_a   1.000
_cell.length_b   1.000
_cell.length_c   1.000
_cell.angle_alpha   90.00
_cell.angle_beta   90.00
_cell.angle_gamma   90.00
#
_symmetry.space_group_name_H-M   'P 1'
#
loop_
_entity.id
_entity.type
_entity.pdbx_description
1 polymer ?
#
loop_
_entity_poly.entity_id
_entity_poly.type
_entity_poly.pdbx_seq_one_letter_code
_entity_poly.pdbx_strand_id
1 'polypeptide(L)'
;TLGLIWTIILRFQIQDVFADETDDPEKRKSKSAKDALLLWCQMKTAGYNNVNVRNFTTSWRDGLAFNAIIHKHRADLIQYERLNKSNAMHNLNNAFEVAEREFGLTKLLDVEDVNVEIPDEKSIITYVVTYYHYFSKMKQVTVQGQRIAKVVSIAMECDNMIDEYESFTSDLLKWIKAKMEELGSREFANSLRGVPAQLSEFNSYRHFEKPPTFMAKGNLEVLP
;
A
#
# COMPACT_ATOMS: atom_id res chain seq x y z
N THR A 1 -0.42 -43.95 -1.60
CA THR A 1 0.54 -42.85 -1.90
C THR A 1 -0.16 -41.53 -2.23
N LEU A 2 -1.17 -41.49 -3.12
CA LEU A 2 -1.92 -40.27 -3.47
C LEU A 2 -2.64 -39.66 -2.26
N GLY A 3 -3.20 -40.47 -1.35
CA GLY A 3 -3.84 -39.99 -0.11
C GLY A 3 -2.88 -39.26 0.81
N LEU A 4 -1.63 -39.71 0.93
CA LEU A 4 -0.59 -39.06 1.73
C LEU A 4 -0.20 -37.70 1.13
N ILE A 5 0.01 -37.62 -0.17
CA ILE A 5 0.31 -36.36 -0.88
C ILE A 5 -0.83 -35.36 -0.66
N TRP A 6 -2.07 -35.78 -0.80
CA TRP A 6 -3.23 -34.94 -0.54
C TRP A 6 -3.29 -34.43 0.91
N THR A 7 -2.99 -35.28 1.89
CA THR A 7 -2.95 -34.89 3.30
C THR A 7 -1.85 -33.86 3.55
N ILE A 8 -0.70 -33.98 2.88
CA ILE A 8 0.40 -33.01 2.97
C ILE A 8 -0.04 -31.67 2.35
N ILE A 9 -0.66 -31.68 1.17
CA ILE A 9 -1.18 -30.46 0.54
C ILE A 9 -2.21 -29.77 1.43
N LEU A 10 -3.17 -30.52 1.98
CA LEU A 10 -4.16 -29.99 2.91
C LEU A 10 -3.51 -29.33 4.15
N ARG A 11 -2.50 -29.98 4.72
CA ARG A 11 -1.89 -29.52 5.94
C ARG A 11 -0.94 -28.32 5.75
N PHE A 12 -0.17 -28.30 4.69
CA PHE A 12 0.90 -27.31 4.51
C PHE A 12 0.56 -26.19 3.53
N GLN A 13 -0.35 -26.41 2.59
CA GLN A 13 -0.72 -25.38 1.62
C GLN A 13 -2.10 -24.76 1.91
N ILE A 14 -3.01 -25.50 2.50
CA ILE A 14 -4.38 -25.03 2.70
C ILE A 14 -4.61 -24.56 4.13
N GLN A 15 -3.90 -25.10 5.11
CA GLN A 15 -4.06 -24.72 6.52
C GLN A 15 -3.62 -23.27 6.79
N ASP A 16 -2.67 -22.75 6.01
CA ASP A 16 -2.22 -21.34 6.09
C ASP A 16 -3.29 -20.34 5.63
N VAL A 17 -4.28 -20.78 4.84
CA VAL A 17 -5.45 -19.97 4.44
C VAL A 17 -6.24 -19.45 5.65
N PHE A 18 -6.17 -20.14 6.79
CA PHE A 18 -6.85 -19.74 8.02
C PHE A 18 -6.16 -18.65 8.83
N ALA A 19 -4.83 -18.54 8.69
CA ALA A 19 -4.07 -17.65 9.57
C ALA A 19 -4.31 -16.17 9.22
N ASP A 20 -4.72 -15.89 7.99
CA ASP A 20 -4.75 -14.52 7.43
C ASP A 20 -6.11 -13.80 7.57
N GLU A 21 -7.21 -14.50 7.83
CA GLU A 21 -8.56 -13.91 7.69
C GLU A 21 -9.36 -13.68 8.98
N THR A 22 -8.95 -14.22 10.15
CA THR A 22 -9.70 -14.01 11.40
C THR A 22 -8.82 -13.91 12.63
N ASP A 23 -8.91 -12.79 13.37
CA ASP A 23 -8.31 -12.57 14.69
C ASP A 23 -9.00 -13.38 15.82
N ASP A 24 -10.07 -14.13 15.54
CA ASP A 24 -10.87 -14.85 16.52
C ASP A 24 -10.53 -16.35 16.57
N PRO A 25 -9.88 -16.83 17.67
CA PRO A 25 -9.44 -18.23 17.80
C PRO A 25 -10.58 -19.26 17.84
N GLU A 26 -11.79 -18.88 18.26
CA GLU A 26 -12.92 -19.81 18.35
C GLU A 26 -13.57 -20.08 16.97
N LYS A 27 -13.56 -19.09 16.09
CA LYS A 27 -14.05 -19.27 14.72
C LYS A 27 -13.11 -20.09 13.84
N ARG A 28 -11.83 -20.19 14.20
CA ARG A 28 -10.84 -21.02 13.50
C ARG A 28 -11.10 -22.52 13.65
N LYS A 29 -11.76 -22.97 14.72
CA LYS A 29 -11.98 -24.40 15.00
C LYS A 29 -13.14 -25.05 14.25
N SER A 30 -14.06 -24.29 13.64
CA SER A 30 -15.30 -24.85 13.10
C SER A 30 -15.37 -24.99 11.57
N LYS A 31 -14.46 -24.37 10.81
CA LYS A 31 -14.44 -24.44 9.35
C LYS A 31 -13.28 -25.27 8.83
N SER A 32 -13.57 -26.15 7.86
CA SER A 32 -12.52 -26.87 7.14
C SER A 32 -11.71 -25.91 6.26
N ALA A 33 -10.42 -26.21 6.07
CA ALA A 33 -9.53 -25.44 5.18
C ALA A 33 -10.12 -25.27 3.76
N LYS A 34 -10.83 -26.27 3.30
CA LYS A 34 -11.57 -26.27 2.03
C LYS A 34 -12.69 -25.21 2.06
N ASP A 35 -13.44 -25.10 3.16
CA ASP A 35 -14.53 -24.14 3.28
C ASP A 35 -14.02 -22.69 3.31
N ALA A 36 -12.87 -22.45 3.97
CA ALA A 36 -12.24 -21.15 3.97
C ALA A 36 -11.75 -20.74 2.56
N LEU A 37 -11.11 -21.67 1.84
CA LEU A 37 -10.72 -21.42 0.45
C LEU A 37 -11.93 -21.16 -0.45
N LEU A 38 -13.02 -21.91 -0.25
CA LEU A 38 -14.27 -21.70 -1.00
C LEU A 38 -14.84 -20.31 -0.72
N LEU A 39 -14.87 -19.89 0.54
CA LEU A 39 -15.33 -18.56 0.94
C LEU A 39 -14.46 -17.46 0.32
N TRP A 40 -13.13 -17.64 0.32
CA TRP A 40 -12.22 -16.72 -0.36
C TRP A 40 -12.54 -16.59 -1.85
N CYS A 41 -12.76 -17.72 -2.56
CA CYS A 41 -13.15 -17.70 -3.96
C CYS A 41 -14.49 -16.94 -4.17
N GLN A 42 -15.47 -17.19 -3.31
CA GLN A 42 -16.76 -16.49 -3.36
C GLN A 42 -16.61 -14.99 -3.17
N MET A 43 -15.81 -14.55 -2.20
CA MET A 43 -15.53 -13.12 -1.98
C MET A 43 -14.81 -12.48 -3.17
N LYS A 44 -13.85 -13.18 -3.79
CA LYS A 44 -13.09 -12.66 -4.93
C LYS A 44 -13.89 -12.61 -6.23
N THR A 45 -14.87 -13.49 -6.38
CA THR A 45 -15.73 -13.55 -7.56
C THR A 45 -17.09 -12.87 -7.37
N ALA A 46 -17.34 -12.29 -6.19
CA ALA A 46 -18.58 -11.56 -5.91
C ALA A 46 -18.75 -10.36 -6.86
N GLY A 47 -19.94 -10.26 -7.46
CA GLY A 47 -20.31 -9.19 -8.39
C GLY A 47 -19.93 -9.45 -9.86
N TYR A 48 -19.27 -10.56 -10.17
CA TYR A 48 -18.96 -10.93 -11.54
C TYR A 48 -20.16 -11.60 -12.22
N ASN A 49 -20.50 -11.15 -13.41
CA ASN A 49 -21.58 -11.74 -14.21
C ASN A 49 -21.26 -13.19 -14.56
N ASN A 50 -22.27 -14.05 -14.46
CA ASN A 50 -22.20 -15.48 -14.81
C ASN A 50 -21.25 -16.32 -13.95
N VAL A 51 -20.72 -15.81 -12.82
CA VAL A 51 -19.89 -16.56 -11.88
C VAL A 51 -20.64 -16.80 -10.58
N ASN A 52 -20.72 -18.06 -10.18
CA ASN A 52 -21.25 -18.47 -8.88
C ASN A 52 -20.50 -19.70 -8.38
N VAL A 53 -19.49 -19.46 -7.55
CA VAL A 53 -18.62 -20.51 -7.03
C VAL A 53 -19.28 -21.18 -5.83
N ARG A 54 -19.78 -22.40 -6.01
CA ARG A 54 -20.42 -23.20 -4.95
C ARG A 54 -19.60 -24.42 -4.53
N ASN A 55 -18.68 -24.88 -5.37
CA ASN A 55 -17.87 -26.07 -5.18
C ASN A 55 -16.57 -25.97 -5.94
N PHE A 56 -15.67 -26.95 -5.75
CA PHE A 56 -14.42 -27.07 -6.49
C PHE A 56 -14.52 -28.10 -7.64
N THR A 57 -15.69 -28.21 -8.28
CA THR A 57 -15.91 -29.06 -9.43
C THR A 57 -16.61 -28.27 -10.54
N THR A 58 -17.91 -28.38 -10.66
CA THR A 58 -18.70 -27.82 -11.76
C THR A 58 -18.68 -26.30 -11.87
N SER A 59 -18.39 -25.57 -10.78
CA SER A 59 -18.29 -24.09 -10.78
C SER A 59 -17.10 -23.55 -11.56
N TRP A 60 -16.17 -24.40 -11.98
CA TRP A 60 -14.90 -23.99 -12.63
C TRP A 60 -14.82 -24.35 -14.11
N ARG A 61 -15.76 -25.16 -14.61
CA ARG A 61 -15.75 -25.75 -15.97
C ARG A 61 -15.71 -24.74 -17.10
N ASP A 62 -16.38 -23.61 -16.93
CA ASP A 62 -16.46 -22.57 -17.97
C ASP A 62 -15.28 -21.59 -17.95
N GLY A 63 -14.35 -21.74 -16.99
CA GLY A 63 -13.16 -20.92 -16.84
C GLY A 63 -13.42 -19.49 -16.34
N LEU A 64 -14.67 -19.05 -16.18
CA LEU A 64 -14.99 -17.69 -15.77
C LEU A 64 -14.54 -17.39 -14.34
N ALA A 65 -14.62 -18.36 -13.43
CA ALA A 65 -14.18 -18.19 -12.05
C ALA A 65 -12.68 -17.90 -11.93
N PHE A 66 -11.83 -18.58 -12.71
CA PHE A 66 -10.39 -18.29 -12.76
C PHE A 66 -10.12 -16.89 -13.30
N ASN A 67 -10.75 -16.52 -14.42
CA ASN A 67 -10.62 -15.19 -15.00
C ASN A 67 -11.11 -14.09 -14.04
N ALA A 68 -12.20 -14.31 -13.32
CA ALA A 68 -12.73 -13.37 -12.34
C ALA A 68 -11.76 -13.13 -11.17
N ILE A 69 -11.12 -14.19 -10.66
CA ILE A 69 -10.11 -14.08 -9.60
C ILE A 69 -8.90 -13.25 -10.10
N ILE A 70 -8.40 -13.53 -11.30
CA ILE A 70 -7.29 -12.78 -11.89
C ILE A 70 -7.70 -11.32 -12.07
N HIS A 71 -8.83 -11.04 -12.71
CA HIS A 71 -9.33 -9.69 -12.97
C HIS A 71 -9.57 -8.90 -11.68
N LYS A 72 -10.02 -9.54 -10.60
CA LYS A 72 -10.20 -8.89 -9.30
C LYS A 72 -8.92 -8.31 -8.72
N HIS A 73 -7.77 -8.91 -9.00
CA HIS A 73 -6.47 -8.49 -8.50
C HIS A 73 -5.68 -7.67 -9.54
N ARG A 74 -5.85 -7.96 -10.82
CA ARG A 74 -5.17 -7.34 -11.96
C ARG A 74 -6.17 -7.17 -13.12
N ALA A 75 -6.99 -6.14 -13.02
CA ALA A 75 -8.03 -5.84 -14.00
C ALA A 75 -7.46 -5.50 -15.40
N ASP A 76 -6.20 -5.06 -15.44
CA ASP A 76 -5.47 -4.73 -16.67
C ASP A 76 -5.14 -5.95 -17.55
N LEU A 77 -5.11 -7.16 -16.97
CA LEU A 77 -4.67 -8.37 -17.68
C LEU A 77 -5.82 -9.10 -18.42
N ILE A 78 -7.05 -8.92 -17.98
CA ILE A 78 -8.20 -9.66 -18.52
C ILE A 78 -9.34 -8.72 -18.87
N GLN A 79 -9.83 -8.79 -20.10
CA GLN A 79 -11.02 -8.08 -20.52
C GLN A 79 -12.26 -8.92 -20.20
N TYR A 80 -12.66 -8.98 -18.93
CA TYR A 80 -13.69 -9.87 -18.41
C TYR A 80 -15.03 -9.75 -19.16
N GLU A 81 -15.43 -8.54 -19.54
CA GLU A 81 -16.69 -8.26 -20.25
C GLU A 81 -16.80 -8.95 -21.63
N ARG A 82 -15.68 -9.39 -22.19
CA ARG A 82 -15.63 -10.10 -23.47
C ARG A 82 -15.73 -11.62 -23.32
N LEU A 83 -15.64 -12.13 -22.09
CA LEU A 83 -15.71 -13.57 -21.84
C LEU A 83 -17.15 -14.05 -21.84
N ASN A 84 -17.38 -15.21 -22.46
CA ASN A 84 -18.69 -15.81 -22.53
C ASN A 84 -18.64 -17.23 -21.96
N LYS A 85 -19.65 -17.59 -21.18
CA LYS A 85 -19.78 -18.92 -20.56
C LYS A 85 -19.74 -20.06 -21.55
N SER A 86 -20.23 -19.86 -22.79
CA SER A 86 -20.22 -20.87 -23.85
C SER A 86 -18.83 -21.19 -24.41
N ASN A 87 -17.82 -20.32 -24.17
CA ASN A 87 -16.46 -20.46 -24.70
C ASN A 87 -15.51 -21.01 -23.62
N ALA A 88 -15.89 -22.10 -22.95
CA ALA A 88 -15.16 -22.67 -21.81
C ALA A 88 -13.66 -22.90 -22.11
N MET A 89 -13.34 -23.51 -23.26
CA MET A 89 -11.97 -23.79 -23.69
C MET A 89 -11.13 -22.51 -23.80
N HIS A 90 -11.70 -21.47 -24.42
CA HIS A 90 -11.03 -20.19 -24.56
C HIS A 90 -10.82 -19.53 -23.19
N ASN A 91 -11.83 -19.50 -22.34
CA ASN A 91 -11.77 -18.91 -21.01
C ASN A 91 -10.71 -19.59 -20.13
N LEU A 92 -10.65 -20.92 -20.15
CA LEU A 92 -9.67 -21.70 -19.39
C LEU A 92 -8.24 -21.46 -19.91
N ASN A 93 -8.04 -21.53 -21.22
CA ASN A 93 -6.74 -21.22 -21.81
C ASN A 93 -6.26 -19.80 -21.43
N ASN A 94 -7.14 -18.81 -21.60
CA ASN A 94 -6.83 -17.43 -21.25
C ASN A 94 -6.41 -17.29 -19.78
N ALA A 95 -7.15 -17.88 -18.86
CA ALA A 95 -6.81 -17.81 -17.43
C ALA A 95 -5.47 -18.50 -17.11
N PHE A 96 -5.22 -19.67 -17.70
CA PHE A 96 -4.01 -20.44 -17.42
C PHE A 96 -2.77 -19.81 -18.04
N GLU A 97 -2.86 -19.29 -19.27
CA GLU A 97 -1.77 -18.56 -19.93
C GLU A 97 -1.43 -17.27 -19.21
N VAL A 98 -2.42 -16.50 -18.78
CA VAL A 98 -2.18 -15.27 -18.01
C VAL A 98 -1.57 -15.60 -16.66
N ALA A 99 -2.04 -16.64 -15.98
CA ALA A 99 -1.49 -17.05 -14.69
C ALA A 99 -0.03 -17.50 -14.80
N GLU A 100 0.33 -18.23 -15.83
CA GLU A 100 1.70 -18.67 -16.06
C GLU A 100 2.61 -17.50 -16.46
N ARG A 101 2.20 -16.70 -17.44
CA ARG A 101 3.03 -15.62 -17.99
C ARG A 101 3.23 -14.45 -16.99
N GLU A 102 2.15 -14.02 -16.33
CA GLU A 102 2.18 -12.79 -15.52
C GLU A 102 2.50 -13.06 -14.04
N PHE A 103 2.13 -14.24 -13.54
CA PHE A 103 2.29 -14.59 -12.13
C PHE A 103 3.33 -15.68 -11.90
N GLY A 104 3.82 -16.33 -12.95
CA GLY A 104 4.74 -17.47 -12.84
C GLY A 104 4.08 -18.69 -12.18
N LEU A 105 2.77 -18.79 -12.20
CA LEU A 105 2.05 -19.94 -11.67
C LEU A 105 2.13 -21.09 -12.69
N THR A 106 2.80 -22.18 -12.32
CA THR A 106 2.89 -23.35 -13.19
C THR A 106 1.49 -23.85 -13.52
N LYS A 107 1.23 -24.09 -14.80
CA LYS A 107 -0.01 -24.69 -15.28
C LYS A 107 -0.12 -26.13 -14.78
N LEU A 108 -0.92 -26.35 -13.75
CA LEU A 108 -1.14 -27.66 -13.12
C LEU A 108 -2.30 -28.45 -13.72
N LEU A 109 -3.14 -27.79 -14.54
CA LEU A 109 -4.35 -28.34 -15.12
C LEU A 109 -4.32 -28.16 -16.63
N ASP A 110 -4.73 -29.19 -17.35
CA ASP A 110 -5.07 -29.08 -18.75
C ASP A 110 -6.53 -28.65 -18.92
N VAL A 111 -6.81 -27.90 -19.99
CA VAL A 111 -8.13 -27.34 -20.24
C VAL A 111 -9.16 -28.44 -20.44
N GLU A 112 -8.75 -29.54 -21.09
CA GLU A 112 -9.54 -30.73 -21.36
C GLU A 112 -9.98 -31.44 -20.07
N ASP A 113 -9.13 -31.45 -19.04
CA ASP A 113 -9.41 -32.05 -17.73
C ASP A 113 -10.39 -31.25 -16.89
N VAL A 114 -10.46 -29.94 -17.12
CA VAL A 114 -11.41 -29.05 -16.43
C VAL A 114 -12.72 -28.93 -17.15
N ASN A 115 -12.72 -28.94 -18.48
CA ASN A 115 -13.91 -28.83 -19.30
C ASN A 115 -14.63 -30.19 -19.49
N VAL A 116 -14.77 -30.94 -18.40
CA VAL A 116 -15.51 -32.21 -18.33
C VAL A 116 -16.78 -32.06 -17.51
N GLU A 117 -17.65 -33.08 -17.52
CA GLU A 117 -18.91 -33.01 -16.79
C GLU A 117 -18.70 -32.80 -15.27
N ILE A 118 -17.74 -33.53 -14.69
CA ILE A 118 -17.35 -33.40 -13.27
C ILE A 118 -15.82 -33.39 -13.21
N PRO A 119 -15.16 -32.20 -13.12
CA PRO A 119 -13.73 -32.11 -12.94
C PRO A 119 -13.28 -32.69 -11.60
N ASP A 120 -12.03 -33.16 -11.52
CA ASP A 120 -11.45 -33.64 -10.25
C ASP A 120 -11.31 -32.50 -9.22
N GLU A 121 -12.03 -32.66 -8.11
CA GLU A 121 -12.07 -31.66 -7.05
C GLU A 121 -10.70 -31.34 -6.48
N LYS A 122 -9.86 -32.34 -6.26
CA LYS A 122 -8.53 -32.18 -5.67
C LYS A 122 -7.59 -31.39 -6.56
N SER A 123 -7.65 -31.66 -7.85
CA SER A 123 -6.88 -30.95 -8.87
C SER A 123 -7.26 -29.47 -8.95
N ILE A 124 -8.56 -29.17 -8.96
CA ILE A 124 -9.06 -27.80 -8.91
C ILE A 124 -8.60 -27.07 -7.62
N ILE A 125 -8.80 -27.70 -6.44
CA ILE A 125 -8.37 -27.12 -5.17
C ILE A 125 -6.87 -26.83 -5.19
N THR A 126 -6.04 -27.79 -5.62
CA THR A 126 -4.59 -27.62 -5.68
C THR A 126 -4.20 -26.42 -6.53
N TYR A 127 -4.83 -26.25 -7.68
CA TYR A 127 -4.54 -25.11 -8.55
C TYR A 127 -5.05 -23.78 -7.97
N VAL A 128 -6.25 -23.75 -7.42
CA VAL A 128 -6.83 -22.55 -6.78
C VAL A 128 -5.99 -22.09 -5.57
N VAL A 129 -5.40 -23.01 -4.81
CA VAL A 129 -4.50 -22.71 -3.71
C VAL A 129 -3.26 -21.93 -4.20
N THR A 130 -2.74 -22.22 -5.38
CA THR A 130 -1.59 -21.46 -5.92
C THR A 130 -1.96 -20.00 -6.17
N TYR A 131 -3.17 -19.72 -6.68
CA TYR A 131 -3.69 -18.35 -6.81
C TYR A 131 -3.82 -17.66 -5.44
N TYR A 132 -4.39 -18.36 -4.47
CA TYR A 132 -4.53 -17.82 -3.12
C TYR A 132 -3.18 -17.40 -2.54
N HIS A 133 -2.18 -18.27 -2.53
CA HIS A 133 -0.86 -17.97 -1.99
C HIS A 133 -0.17 -16.82 -2.73
N TYR A 134 -0.27 -16.80 -4.05
CA TYR A 134 0.30 -15.73 -4.85
C TYR A 134 -0.32 -14.37 -4.48
N PHE A 135 -1.64 -14.28 -4.49
CA PHE A 135 -2.33 -13.02 -4.24
C PHE A 135 -2.26 -12.59 -2.76
N SER A 136 -2.24 -13.51 -1.81
CA SER A 136 -2.02 -13.21 -0.40
C SER A 136 -0.61 -12.64 -0.17
N LYS A 137 0.41 -13.26 -0.75
CA LYS A 137 1.78 -12.75 -0.69
C LYS A 137 1.91 -11.37 -1.34
N MET A 138 1.32 -11.17 -2.50
CA MET A 138 1.30 -9.87 -3.19
C MET A 138 0.65 -8.80 -2.32
N LYS A 139 -0.47 -9.09 -1.67
CA LYS A 139 -1.13 -8.18 -0.72
C LYS A 139 -0.21 -7.81 0.45
N GLN A 140 0.46 -8.79 1.08
CA GLN A 140 1.41 -8.56 2.17
C GLN A 140 2.55 -7.64 1.74
N VAL A 141 3.17 -7.90 0.59
CA VAL A 141 4.25 -7.05 0.04
C VAL A 141 3.76 -5.62 -0.22
N THR A 142 2.56 -5.46 -0.76
CA THR A 142 1.97 -4.13 -1.00
C THR A 142 1.75 -3.37 0.32
N VAL A 143 1.19 -4.03 1.33
CA VAL A 143 0.96 -3.40 2.65
C VAL A 143 2.29 -3.03 3.32
N GLN A 144 3.29 -3.89 3.26
CA GLN A 144 4.63 -3.61 3.79
C GLN A 144 5.27 -2.44 3.06
N GLY A 145 5.18 -2.40 1.72
CA GLY A 145 5.66 -1.29 0.90
C GLY A 145 5.01 0.04 1.28
N GLN A 146 3.69 0.07 1.50
CA GLN A 146 2.98 1.26 1.95
C GLN A 146 3.43 1.73 3.35
N ARG A 147 3.68 0.79 4.27
CA ARG A 147 4.19 1.12 5.62
C ARG A 147 5.59 1.74 5.54
N ILE A 148 6.48 1.17 4.74
CA ILE A 148 7.83 1.70 4.52
C ILE A 148 7.75 3.08 3.88
N ALA A 149 6.96 3.27 2.84
CA ALA A 149 6.77 4.56 2.18
C ALA A 149 6.27 5.65 3.16
N LYS A 150 5.34 5.29 4.06
CA LYS A 150 4.86 6.22 5.10
C LYS A 150 5.98 6.61 6.09
N VAL A 151 6.80 5.67 6.53
CA VAL A 151 7.93 5.96 7.43
C VAL A 151 8.95 6.86 6.74
N VAL A 152 9.29 6.58 5.48
CA VAL A 152 10.20 7.42 4.68
C VAL A 152 9.63 8.84 4.51
N SER A 153 8.34 8.97 4.21
CA SER A 153 7.70 10.30 4.10
C SER A 153 7.80 11.10 5.40
N ILE A 154 7.54 10.47 6.55
CA ILE A 154 7.66 11.13 7.87
C ILE A 154 9.13 11.54 8.14
N ALA A 155 10.09 10.68 7.81
CA ALA A 155 11.51 11.01 7.99
C ALA A 155 11.91 12.22 7.12
N MET A 156 11.49 12.26 5.86
CA MET A 156 11.75 13.40 4.98
C MET A 156 11.08 14.69 5.46
N GLU A 157 9.88 14.62 6.02
CA GLU A 157 9.20 15.77 6.63
C GLU A 157 9.98 16.28 7.85
N CYS A 158 10.50 15.38 8.70
CA CYS A 158 11.35 15.75 9.83
C CYS A 158 12.65 16.42 9.38
N ASP A 159 13.34 15.88 8.38
CA ASP A 159 14.57 16.45 7.85
C ASP A 159 14.32 17.87 7.29
N ASN A 160 13.25 18.06 6.53
CA ASN A 160 12.86 19.38 6.01
C ASN A 160 12.60 20.39 7.16
N MET A 161 11.92 19.97 8.23
CA MET A 161 11.68 20.83 9.40
C MET A 161 12.98 21.20 10.11
N ILE A 162 13.94 20.28 10.19
CA ILE A 162 15.27 20.55 10.77
C ILE A 162 16.02 21.58 9.90
N ASP A 163 16.05 21.40 8.59
CA ASP A 163 16.71 22.33 7.67
C ASP A 163 16.09 23.73 7.74
N GLU A 164 14.77 23.85 7.80
CA GLU A 164 14.07 25.12 7.98
C GLU A 164 14.45 25.77 9.33
N TYR A 165 14.45 25.00 10.42
CA TYR A 165 14.83 25.49 11.74
C TYR A 165 16.26 26.00 11.75
N GLU A 166 17.22 25.26 11.18
CA GLU A 166 18.62 25.67 11.10
C GLU A 166 18.79 26.96 10.28
N SER A 167 18.10 27.05 9.14
CA SER A 167 18.11 28.23 8.29
C SER A 167 17.59 29.47 9.04
N PHE A 168 16.39 29.37 9.61
CA PHE A 168 15.81 30.50 10.39
C PHE A 168 16.64 30.88 11.58
N THR A 169 17.21 29.91 12.31
CA THR A 169 18.09 30.18 13.45
C THR A 169 19.37 30.87 13.02
N SER A 170 19.98 30.43 11.92
CA SER A 170 21.17 31.05 11.37
C SER A 170 20.93 32.51 10.99
N ASP A 171 19.82 32.78 10.31
CA ASP A 171 19.49 34.14 9.86
C ASP A 171 19.14 35.08 11.03
N LEU A 172 18.42 34.55 12.03
CA LEU A 172 18.15 35.29 13.27
C LEU A 172 19.43 35.66 14.03
N LEU A 173 20.35 34.70 14.14
CA LEU A 173 21.65 34.94 14.81
C LEU A 173 22.51 35.95 14.04
N LYS A 174 22.54 35.92 12.72
CA LYS A 174 23.25 36.92 11.88
C LYS A 174 22.65 38.32 12.11
N TRP A 175 21.30 38.39 12.07
CA TRP A 175 20.62 39.68 12.31
C TRP A 175 20.92 40.23 13.73
N ILE A 176 20.85 39.38 14.76
CA ILE A 176 21.16 39.79 16.16
C ILE A 176 22.59 40.32 16.25
N LYS A 177 23.58 39.60 15.68
CA LYS A 177 24.98 40.04 15.69
C LYS A 177 25.15 41.40 15.02
N ALA A 178 24.57 41.57 13.81
CA ALA A 178 24.65 42.84 13.09
C ALA A 178 24.03 44.01 13.90
N LYS A 179 22.87 43.78 14.52
CA LYS A 179 22.21 44.80 15.33
C LYS A 179 22.96 45.09 16.66
N MET A 180 23.62 44.10 17.25
CA MET A 180 24.47 44.32 18.43
C MET A 180 25.68 45.18 18.10
N GLU A 181 26.31 44.99 16.95
CA GLU A 181 27.40 45.80 16.46
C GLU A 181 26.94 47.26 16.17
N GLU A 182 25.84 47.41 15.42
CA GLU A 182 25.24 48.69 15.06
C GLU A 182 24.85 49.50 16.31
N LEU A 183 24.12 48.93 17.24
CA LEU A 183 23.65 49.59 18.46
C LEU A 183 24.78 49.75 19.52
N GLY A 184 25.82 48.93 19.42
CA GLY A 184 27.00 48.99 20.30
C GLY A 184 28.00 50.09 19.90
N SER A 185 27.92 50.57 18.67
CA SER A 185 28.86 51.58 18.14
C SER A 185 28.65 52.90 18.86
N ARG A 186 28.70 53.39 19.79
CA ARG A 186 28.45 54.65 20.50
C ARG A 186 28.89 55.90 19.72
N GLU A 187 28.91 55.82 18.40
CA GLU A 187 29.22 56.95 17.52
C GLU A 187 27.94 57.77 17.28
N PHE A 188 27.89 58.92 17.95
CA PHE A 188 26.74 59.83 17.81
C PHE A 188 27.10 60.99 16.88
N ALA A 189 26.20 61.32 15.99
CA ALA A 189 26.35 62.46 15.10
C ALA A 189 26.41 63.75 15.92
N ASN A 190 27.44 64.53 15.70
CA ASN A 190 27.67 65.81 16.43
C ASN A 190 27.10 66.98 15.60
N SER A 191 25.90 66.91 15.11
CA SER A 191 25.26 67.95 14.31
C SER A 191 23.76 68.06 14.59
N LEU A 192 23.22 69.30 14.45
CA LEU A 192 21.76 69.56 14.57
C LEU A 192 20.85 68.77 13.67
N ARG A 193 21.35 68.23 12.52
CA ARG A 193 20.61 67.38 11.59
C ARG A 193 20.91 65.92 11.80
N GLY A 194 22.10 65.57 12.27
CA GLY A 194 22.51 64.18 12.40
C GLY A 194 21.84 63.47 13.58
N VAL A 195 21.68 64.14 14.73
CA VAL A 195 21.02 63.56 15.91
C VAL A 195 19.55 63.17 15.64
N PRO A 196 18.71 64.03 15.04
CA PRO A 196 17.35 63.64 14.67
C PRO A 196 17.28 62.51 13.67
N ALA A 197 18.21 62.42 12.71
CA ALA A 197 18.28 61.31 11.75
C ALA A 197 18.57 59.97 12.45
N GLN A 198 19.57 59.91 13.30
CA GLN A 198 19.89 58.71 14.10
C GLN A 198 18.74 58.32 15.04
N LEU A 199 18.06 59.28 15.64
CA LEU A 199 16.85 59.00 16.45
C LEU A 199 15.73 58.43 15.62
N SER A 200 15.54 58.93 14.38
CA SER A 200 14.54 58.39 13.45
C SER A 200 14.87 56.94 13.04
N GLU A 201 16.14 56.64 12.77
CA GLU A 201 16.59 55.29 12.46
C GLU A 201 16.36 54.32 13.65
N PHE A 202 16.72 54.74 14.86
CA PHE A 202 16.45 53.96 16.06
C PHE A 202 14.98 53.72 16.31
N ASN A 203 14.14 54.72 16.07
CA ASN A 203 12.68 54.55 16.17
C ASN A 203 12.12 53.60 15.09
N SER A 204 12.68 53.65 13.88
CA SER A 204 12.35 52.71 12.81
C SER A 204 12.70 51.27 13.21
N TYR A 205 13.91 51.05 13.69
CA TYR A 205 14.32 49.75 14.25
C TYR A 205 13.35 49.28 15.34
N ARG A 206 13.06 50.13 16.33
CA ARG A 206 12.21 49.77 17.47
C ARG A 206 10.79 49.38 17.08
N HIS A 207 10.20 50.05 16.10
CA HIS A 207 8.79 49.89 15.75
C HIS A 207 8.55 48.93 14.56
N PHE A 208 9.49 48.81 13.64
CA PHE A 208 9.31 48.09 12.42
C PHE A 208 10.20 46.86 12.24
N GLU A 209 11.47 46.90 12.72
CA GLU A 209 12.39 45.76 12.55
C GLU A 209 12.35 44.80 13.74
N LYS A 210 12.41 45.32 14.97
CA LYS A 210 12.46 44.49 16.18
C LYS A 210 11.21 43.64 16.42
N PRO A 211 9.96 44.11 16.25
CA PRO A 211 8.76 43.31 16.53
C PRO A 211 8.65 42.04 15.69
N PRO A 212 8.77 42.08 14.35
CA PRO A 212 8.67 40.86 13.54
C PRO A 212 9.79 39.87 13.87
N THR A 213 11.01 40.34 14.18
CA THR A 213 12.14 39.47 14.55
C THR A 213 11.91 38.79 15.90
N PHE A 214 11.32 39.52 16.86
CA PHE A 214 10.90 38.94 18.13
C PHE A 214 9.82 37.88 17.99
N MET A 215 8.85 38.09 17.07
CA MET A 215 7.85 37.09 16.74
C MET A 215 8.48 35.85 16.06
N ALA A 216 9.46 36.06 15.18
CA ALA A 216 10.20 34.96 14.55
C ALA A 216 10.92 34.10 15.59
N LYS A 217 11.51 34.70 16.63
CA LYS A 217 12.11 33.98 17.77
C LYS A 217 11.03 33.12 18.48
N GLY A 218 9.86 33.70 18.76
CA GLY A 218 8.76 32.95 19.40
C GLY A 218 8.27 31.76 18.57
N ASN A 219 8.23 31.89 17.24
CA ASN A 219 7.89 30.80 16.34
C ASN A 219 8.92 29.67 16.39
N LEU A 220 10.22 29.98 16.48
CA LEU A 220 11.30 28.99 16.63
C LEU A 220 11.22 28.23 17.96
N GLU A 221 10.75 28.87 19.04
CA GLU A 221 10.60 28.24 20.36
C GLU A 221 9.42 27.25 20.42
N VAL A 222 8.48 27.33 19.47
CA VAL A 222 7.26 26.48 19.41
C VAL A 222 7.41 25.34 18.39
N LEU A 223 8.44 25.37 17.54
CA LEU A 223 8.74 24.25 16.65
C LEU A 223 9.16 23.04 17.49
N PRO A 224 8.54 21.85 17.24
CA PRO A 224 8.76 20.65 18.06
C PRO A 224 10.16 20.09 17.93
#